data_bedd5a4b8c2ba179d02ad860f79214fb
#
_entry.id   bedd5a4b8c2ba179d02ad860f79214fb
#
_cell.length_a   1.000
_cell.length_b   1.000
_cell.length_c   1.000
_cell.angle_alpha   90.00
_cell.angle_beta   90.00
_cell.angle_gamma   90.00
#
_symmetry.space_group_name_H-M   'P 1'
#
loop_
_entity.id
_entity.type
_entity.pdbx_description
1 polymer ?
#
loop_
_entity_poly.entity_id
_entity_poly.type
_entity_poly.pdbx_seq_one_letter_code
_entity_poly.pdbx_strand_id
1 'polypeptide(L)'
;MTAKIKEFRGTGLRESDFQEKRVLFTEWNPNAQYAWDAGVAIGRYLAELKAGRLIGVRCNHCRRTVIPPRIFCEWCFRPMDGWVVLPDTGTVNTFSLCYVTWDMRDLTEPEIPAVIEIDGTHPSVGIMHMLGEVDPKAVRIGMKVQAVWKPAEERTGSILDIKYFRPITNI
;
A
#
# COMPACT_ATOMS: atom_id res chain seq x y z
N MET A 1 -47.66 -3.54 -4.46
CA MET A 1 -46.99 -2.32 -4.91
C MET A 1 -45.51 -2.42 -4.52
N THR A 2 -44.64 -2.62 -5.46
CA THR A 2 -43.20 -2.64 -5.19
C THR A 2 -42.69 -1.18 -5.14
N ALA A 3 -42.50 -0.67 -3.94
CA ALA A 3 -41.87 0.65 -3.77
C ALA A 3 -40.49 0.64 -4.38
N LYS A 4 -40.16 1.66 -5.16
CA LYS A 4 -38.83 1.79 -5.77
C LYS A 4 -37.83 2.25 -4.72
N ILE A 5 -36.63 1.67 -4.70
CA ILE A 5 -35.55 1.97 -3.73
C ILE A 5 -35.28 3.47 -3.57
N LYS A 6 -35.35 4.24 -4.67
CA LYS A 6 -35.16 5.70 -4.65
C LYS A 6 -36.32 6.48 -3.94
N GLU A 7 -37.42 5.83 -3.58
CA GLU A 7 -38.48 6.43 -2.79
C GLU A 7 -38.21 6.37 -1.29
N PHE A 8 -37.22 5.55 -0.88
CA PHE A 8 -36.78 5.46 0.51
C PHE A 8 -35.64 6.47 0.75
N ARG A 9 -35.89 7.40 1.65
CA ARG A 9 -34.88 8.32 2.12
C ARG A 9 -34.06 7.62 3.20
N GLY A 10 -32.73 7.70 3.10
CA GLY A 10 -31.89 7.26 4.19
C GLY A 10 -32.15 8.04 5.46
N THR A 11 -32.04 7.38 6.61
CA THR A 11 -32.14 8.02 7.92
C THR A 11 -30.80 8.61 8.29
N GLY A 12 -30.74 9.91 8.47
CA GLY A 12 -29.55 10.56 9.03
C GLY A 12 -29.49 10.27 10.53
N LEU A 13 -28.56 9.41 10.95
CA LEU A 13 -28.33 9.14 12.37
C LEU A 13 -27.41 10.19 12.98
N ARG A 14 -27.70 10.59 14.21
CA ARG A 14 -26.90 11.50 15.03
C ARG A 14 -26.49 10.78 16.31
N GLU A 15 -25.41 11.21 16.92
CA GLU A 15 -24.95 10.66 18.20
C GLU A 15 -26.07 10.71 19.28
N SER A 16 -26.86 11.78 19.28
CA SER A 16 -28.00 11.91 20.18
C SER A 16 -29.06 10.81 20.02
N ASP A 17 -29.19 10.19 18.84
CA ASP A 17 -30.17 9.14 18.62
C ASP A 17 -29.78 7.85 19.36
N PHE A 18 -28.49 7.62 19.54
CA PHE A 18 -27.95 6.51 20.35
C PHE A 18 -28.06 6.80 21.84
N GLN A 19 -27.68 8.01 22.28
CA GLN A 19 -27.71 8.43 23.67
C GLN A 19 -29.14 8.45 24.21
N GLU A 20 -30.10 8.92 23.43
CA GLU A 20 -31.51 9.00 23.80
C GLU A 20 -32.28 7.70 23.49
N LYS A 21 -31.57 6.66 23.04
CA LYS A 21 -32.15 5.34 22.74
C LYS A 21 -33.31 5.37 21.73
N ARG A 22 -33.25 6.32 20.79
CA ARG A 22 -34.25 6.42 19.71
C ARG A 22 -34.06 5.34 18.64
N VAL A 23 -32.89 4.72 18.58
CA VAL A 23 -32.56 3.61 17.70
C VAL A 23 -32.19 2.37 18.53
N LEU A 24 -32.58 1.21 18.05
CA LEU A 24 -32.11 -0.06 18.62
C LEU A 24 -30.75 -0.39 18.08
N PHE A 25 -29.78 -0.60 18.96
CA PHE A 25 -28.44 -0.99 18.59
C PHE A 25 -27.87 -1.98 19.60
N THR A 26 -26.89 -2.74 19.19
CA THR A 26 -26.11 -3.63 20.03
C THR A 26 -24.64 -3.27 19.85
N GLU A 27 -23.97 -3.00 20.95
CA GLU A 27 -22.52 -2.86 20.96
C GLU A 27 -21.88 -4.24 20.85
N TRP A 28 -20.98 -4.36 19.90
CA TRP A 28 -20.22 -5.57 19.71
C TRP A 28 -18.76 -5.23 19.45
N ASN A 29 -17.88 -5.70 20.33
CA ASN A 29 -16.45 -5.58 20.18
C ASN A 29 -15.91 -6.88 19.57
N PRO A 30 -15.65 -6.93 18.25
CA PRO A 30 -15.15 -8.13 17.63
C PRO A 30 -13.74 -8.44 18.14
N ASN A 31 -13.54 -9.65 18.65
CA ASN A 31 -12.24 -10.21 18.99
C ASN A 31 -11.98 -11.41 18.08
N ALA A 32 -11.70 -11.14 16.82
CA ALA A 32 -11.50 -12.16 15.83
C ALA A 32 -10.05 -12.15 15.34
N GLN A 33 -9.44 -13.33 15.26
CA GLN A 33 -8.14 -13.55 14.67
C GLN A 33 -8.32 -14.30 13.36
N TYR A 34 -7.70 -13.77 12.29
CA TYR A 34 -7.76 -14.36 10.97
C TYR A 34 -6.36 -14.70 10.47
N ALA A 35 -6.26 -15.83 9.78
CA ALA A 35 -5.10 -16.18 9.00
C ALA A 35 -5.55 -16.41 7.55
N TRP A 36 -4.81 -15.85 6.62
CA TRP A 36 -5.10 -15.92 5.18
C TRP A 36 -3.92 -16.57 4.45
N ASP A 37 -4.22 -17.46 3.52
CA ASP A 37 -3.21 -17.87 2.55
C ASP A 37 -2.93 -16.71 1.60
N ALA A 38 -1.66 -16.32 1.52
CA ALA A 38 -1.22 -15.25 0.62
C ALA A 38 -1.27 -15.65 -0.87
N GLY A 39 -1.44 -16.93 -1.17
CA GLY A 39 -1.40 -17.48 -2.53
C GLY A 39 -0.02 -17.43 -3.17
N VAL A 40 0.08 -17.90 -4.40
CA VAL A 40 1.37 -18.09 -5.09
C VAL A 40 2.10 -16.77 -5.32
N ALA A 41 1.40 -15.75 -5.79
CA ALA A 41 2.05 -14.49 -6.16
C ALA A 41 2.53 -13.71 -4.95
N ILE A 42 1.64 -13.44 -4.01
CA ILE A 42 1.98 -12.64 -2.82
C ILE A 42 2.86 -13.46 -1.88
N GLY A 43 2.63 -14.78 -1.72
CA GLY A 43 3.49 -15.63 -0.89
C GLY A 43 4.95 -15.59 -1.32
N ARG A 44 5.22 -15.68 -2.64
CA ARG A 44 6.59 -15.53 -3.16
C ARG A 44 7.13 -14.11 -2.96
N TYR A 45 6.30 -13.09 -3.17
CA TYR A 45 6.70 -11.70 -2.94
C TYR A 45 7.16 -11.48 -1.50
N LEU A 46 6.41 -11.98 -0.52
CA LEU A 46 6.75 -11.87 0.90
C LEU A 46 8.05 -12.62 1.23
N ALA A 47 8.25 -13.81 0.65
CA ALA A 47 9.50 -14.56 0.82
C ALA A 47 10.71 -13.80 0.25
N GLU A 48 10.56 -13.11 -0.88
CA GLU A 48 11.62 -12.30 -1.47
C GLU A 48 11.86 -11.01 -0.67
N LEU A 49 10.83 -10.38 -0.09
CA LEU A 49 11.02 -9.27 0.85
C LEU A 49 11.85 -9.69 2.06
N LYS A 50 11.60 -10.87 2.63
CA LYS A 50 12.42 -11.44 3.71
C LYS A 50 13.89 -11.59 3.30
N ALA A 51 14.13 -11.93 2.04
CA ALA A 51 15.47 -12.01 1.48
C ALA A 51 16.08 -10.64 1.09
N GLY A 52 15.34 -9.54 1.28
CA GLY A 52 15.79 -8.18 0.93
C GLY A 52 15.77 -7.90 -0.58
N ARG A 53 14.84 -8.48 -1.30
CA ARG A 53 14.70 -8.30 -2.75
C ARG A 53 13.29 -7.88 -3.12
N LEU A 54 13.18 -6.98 -4.08
CA LEU A 54 11.93 -6.67 -4.76
C LEU A 54 11.77 -7.57 -5.99
N ILE A 55 10.59 -8.15 -6.15
CA ILE A 55 10.23 -8.89 -7.36
C ILE A 55 8.92 -8.42 -7.93
N GLY A 56 8.83 -8.45 -9.23
CA GLY A 56 7.60 -8.26 -9.98
C GLY A 56 7.29 -9.46 -10.86
N VAL A 57 6.24 -9.35 -11.63
CA VAL A 57 5.86 -10.32 -12.66
C VAL A 57 5.69 -9.63 -14.01
N ARG A 58 5.99 -10.36 -15.08
CA ARG A 58 5.96 -9.85 -16.45
C ARG A 58 4.84 -10.49 -17.25
N CYS A 59 4.13 -9.66 -18.00
CA CYS A 59 3.24 -10.07 -19.07
C CYS A 59 3.91 -9.78 -20.42
N ASN A 60 4.29 -10.84 -21.16
CA ASN A 60 4.95 -10.67 -22.45
C ASN A 60 3.98 -10.16 -23.53
N HIS A 61 2.69 -10.50 -23.44
CA HIS A 61 1.67 -10.01 -24.35
C HIS A 61 1.49 -8.49 -24.28
N CYS A 62 1.37 -7.94 -23.06
CA CYS A 62 1.23 -6.49 -22.82
C CYS A 62 2.58 -5.79 -22.67
N ARG A 63 3.70 -6.53 -22.67
CA ARG A 63 5.08 -6.02 -22.50
C ARG A 63 5.26 -5.18 -21.23
N ARG A 64 4.62 -5.61 -20.13
CA ARG A 64 4.67 -4.88 -18.86
C ARG A 64 5.14 -5.74 -17.71
N THR A 65 5.87 -5.11 -16.81
CA THR A 65 6.26 -5.68 -15.52
C THR A 65 5.48 -4.95 -14.43
N VAL A 66 4.93 -5.68 -13.46
CA VAL A 66 4.11 -5.12 -12.38
C VAL A 66 4.58 -5.57 -11.01
N ILE A 67 4.42 -4.68 -10.03
CA ILE A 67 4.65 -4.90 -8.60
C ILE A 67 3.49 -4.26 -7.81
N PRO A 68 2.98 -4.83 -6.72
CA PRO A 68 3.20 -6.22 -6.26
C PRO A 68 2.81 -7.24 -7.33
N PRO A 69 3.40 -8.45 -7.29
CA PRO A 69 3.11 -9.47 -8.29
C PRO A 69 1.68 -10.00 -8.18
N ARG A 70 1.13 -10.41 -9.31
CA ARG A 70 -0.18 -11.03 -9.44
C ARG A 70 -0.12 -12.19 -10.43
N ILE A 71 -1.05 -13.13 -10.38
CA ILE A 71 -1.03 -14.31 -11.27
C ILE A 71 -1.62 -14.05 -12.65
N PHE A 72 -2.44 -13.01 -12.81
CA PHE A 72 -3.05 -12.61 -14.08
C PHE A 72 -2.74 -11.15 -14.39
N CYS A 73 -2.58 -10.86 -15.68
CA CYS A 73 -2.45 -9.51 -16.18
C CYS A 73 -3.83 -8.84 -16.22
N GLU A 74 -3.99 -7.70 -15.57
CA GLU A 74 -5.26 -6.97 -15.53
C GLU A 74 -5.65 -6.31 -16.85
N TRP A 75 -4.73 -6.23 -17.83
CA TRP A 75 -5.02 -5.65 -19.15
C TRP A 75 -5.53 -6.69 -20.14
N CYS A 76 -4.96 -7.89 -20.14
CA CYS A 76 -5.32 -8.90 -21.13
C CYS A 76 -5.91 -10.18 -20.52
N PHE A 77 -6.01 -10.24 -19.19
CA PHE A 77 -6.56 -11.36 -18.41
C PHE A 77 -5.85 -12.71 -18.64
N ARG A 78 -4.64 -12.69 -19.23
CA ARG A 78 -3.80 -13.88 -19.39
C ARG A 78 -2.98 -14.13 -18.12
N PRO A 79 -2.57 -15.37 -17.85
CA PRO A 79 -1.57 -15.66 -16.83
C PRO A 79 -0.30 -14.83 -17.05
N MET A 80 0.38 -14.46 -15.98
CA MET A 80 1.68 -13.80 -16.07
C MET A 80 2.75 -14.79 -16.50
N ASP A 81 3.72 -14.32 -17.33
CA ASP A 81 4.68 -15.19 -18.00
C ASP A 81 5.92 -15.49 -17.15
N GLY A 82 6.27 -14.62 -16.21
CA GLY A 82 7.49 -14.85 -15.44
C GLY A 82 7.76 -13.84 -14.34
N TRP A 83 8.70 -14.20 -13.51
CA TRP A 83 9.19 -13.39 -12.39
C TRP A 83 10.36 -12.52 -12.80
N VAL A 84 10.41 -11.31 -12.27
CA VAL A 84 11.47 -10.33 -12.55
C VAL A 84 12.00 -9.80 -11.23
N VAL A 85 13.30 -9.90 -11.01
CA VAL A 85 13.96 -9.20 -9.90
C VAL A 85 14.07 -7.73 -10.27
N LEU A 86 13.64 -6.87 -9.37
CA LEU A 86 13.61 -5.43 -9.56
C LEU A 86 14.69 -4.77 -8.69
N PRO A 87 15.24 -3.62 -9.10
CA PRO A 87 16.07 -2.82 -8.22
C PRO A 87 15.24 -2.30 -7.04
N ASP A 88 15.92 -1.99 -5.95
CA ASP A 88 15.31 -1.39 -4.76
C ASP A 88 15.21 0.14 -4.84
N THR A 89 15.23 0.68 -6.05
CA THR A 89 15.11 2.10 -6.36
C THR A 89 13.79 2.40 -7.06
N GLY A 90 13.39 3.67 -7.01
CA GLY A 90 12.17 4.11 -7.66
C GLY A 90 12.04 5.63 -7.71
N THR A 91 10.88 6.07 -8.12
CA THR A 91 10.54 7.48 -8.28
C THR A 91 9.26 7.79 -7.53
N VAL A 92 9.24 8.86 -6.75
CA VAL A 92 8.03 9.33 -6.06
C VAL A 92 7.00 9.78 -7.11
N ASN A 93 5.88 9.07 -7.20
CA ASN A 93 4.76 9.41 -8.06
C ASN A 93 3.83 10.43 -7.40
N THR A 94 3.49 10.17 -6.13
CA THR A 94 2.70 11.08 -5.30
C THR A 94 3.05 10.87 -3.83
N PHE A 95 2.72 11.84 -2.99
CA PHE A 95 2.95 11.77 -1.55
C PHE A 95 1.96 12.65 -0.79
N SER A 96 1.90 12.45 0.53
CA SER A 96 1.18 13.34 1.45
C SER A 96 2.08 13.69 2.63
N LEU A 97 1.85 14.85 3.24
CA LEU A 97 2.42 15.23 4.53
C LEU A 97 1.32 15.08 5.58
N CYS A 98 1.41 14.02 6.38
CA CYS A 98 0.39 13.68 7.36
C CYS A 98 0.81 14.18 8.74
N TYR A 99 0.14 15.21 9.23
CA TYR A 99 0.35 15.78 10.57
C TYR A 99 -0.58 15.19 11.63
N VAL A 100 -1.47 14.29 11.23
CA VAL A 100 -2.40 13.60 12.12
C VAL A 100 -2.33 12.11 11.84
N THR A 101 -2.21 11.30 12.88
CA THR A 101 -2.23 9.84 12.79
C THR A 101 -3.64 9.32 12.50
N TRP A 102 -3.75 8.03 12.14
CA TRP A 102 -5.06 7.38 11.90
C TRP A 102 -5.96 7.35 13.16
N ASP A 103 -5.37 7.41 14.36
CA ASP A 103 -6.06 7.47 15.65
C ASP A 103 -6.17 8.91 16.20
N MET A 104 -6.14 9.90 15.30
CA MET A 104 -6.40 11.32 15.56
C MET A 104 -5.41 12.01 16.52
N ARG A 105 -4.17 11.56 16.57
CA ARG A 105 -3.10 12.23 17.32
C ARG A 105 -2.33 13.20 16.42
N ASP A 106 -2.10 14.41 16.91
CA ASP A 106 -1.28 15.40 16.21
C ASP A 106 0.21 15.01 16.24
N LEU A 107 0.89 15.21 15.12
CA LEU A 107 2.32 15.00 14.96
C LEU A 107 3.03 16.34 14.80
N THR A 108 4.16 16.51 15.48
CA THR A 108 5.05 17.68 15.30
C THR A 108 5.81 17.62 13.99
N GLU A 109 6.25 16.44 13.61
CA GLU A 109 6.86 16.14 12.32
C GLU A 109 5.92 15.23 11.51
N PRO A 110 5.70 15.51 10.22
CA PRO A 110 4.75 14.74 9.45
C PRO A 110 5.28 13.35 9.07
N GLU A 111 4.41 12.37 9.08
CA GLU A 111 4.62 11.14 8.33
C GLU A 111 4.45 11.41 6.83
N ILE A 112 5.26 10.76 6.00
CA ILE A 112 5.29 11.00 4.55
C ILE A 112 5.00 9.71 3.78
N PRO A 113 3.74 9.25 3.74
CA PRO A 113 3.36 8.18 2.84
C PRO A 113 3.47 8.64 1.38
N ALA A 114 4.02 7.79 0.54
CA ALA A 114 4.23 8.04 -0.88
C ALA A 114 3.92 6.81 -1.72
N VAL A 115 3.45 7.02 -2.94
CA VAL A 115 3.44 5.99 -3.98
C VAL A 115 4.76 6.08 -4.73
N ILE A 116 5.48 4.98 -4.78
CA ILE A 116 6.81 4.89 -5.37
C ILE A 116 6.74 3.96 -6.57
N GLU A 117 6.94 4.51 -7.75
CA GLU A 117 7.12 3.72 -8.98
C GLU A 117 8.48 3.06 -8.93
N ILE A 118 8.49 1.74 -8.84
CA ILE A 118 9.74 0.97 -8.76
C ILE A 118 10.39 0.91 -10.14
N ASP A 119 11.70 1.17 -10.18
CA ASP A 119 12.45 1.14 -11.43
C ASP A 119 12.38 -0.25 -12.09
N GLY A 120 12.25 -0.29 -13.42
CA GLY A 120 12.07 -1.54 -14.17
C GLY A 120 10.62 -2.05 -14.27
N THR A 121 9.66 -1.38 -13.64
CA THR A 121 8.23 -1.66 -13.83
C THR A 121 7.64 -0.85 -14.97
N HIS A 122 6.42 -1.20 -15.38
CA HIS A 122 5.65 -0.36 -16.30
C HIS A 122 5.33 0.98 -15.62
N PRO A 123 5.32 2.12 -16.36
CA PRO A 123 4.92 3.41 -15.82
C PRO A 123 3.59 3.36 -15.04
N SER A 124 3.48 4.14 -13.99
CA SER A 124 2.34 4.18 -13.07
C SER A 124 2.10 2.86 -12.29
N VAL A 125 3.12 2.02 -12.16
CA VAL A 125 3.09 0.81 -11.32
C VAL A 125 4.09 0.96 -10.20
N GLY A 126 3.62 0.83 -8.97
CA GLY A 126 4.47 1.01 -7.80
C GLY A 126 3.86 0.45 -6.54
N ILE A 127 4.49 0.76 -5.44
CA ILE A 127 4.05 0.41 -4.09
C ILE A 127 3.87 1.67 -3.25
N MET A 128 2.95 1.63 -2.31
CA MET A 128 2.83 2.67 -1.29
C MET A 128 3.75 2.33 -0.12
N HIS A 129 4.58 3.29 0.28
CA HIS A 129 5.48 3.16 1.42
C HIS A 129 5.81 4.52 2.03
N MET A 130 6.47 4.53 3.17
CA MET A 130 6.91 5.75 3.83
C MET A 130 8.21 6.28 3.21
N LEU A 131 8.35 7.61 3.14
CA LEU A 131 9.63 8.27 2.95
C LEU A 131 10.27 8.54 4.30
N GLY A 132 11.59 8.47 4.35
CA GLY A 132 12.41 8.79 5.52
C GLY A 132 13.73 9.45 5.12
N GLU A 133 14.48 9.93 6.11
CA GLU A 133 15.76 10.64 5.89
C GLU A 133 15.64 11.80 4.87
N VAL A 134 14.52 12.53 4.91
CA VAL A 134 14.22 13.63 3.99
C VAL A 134 13.56 14.78 4.72
N ASP A 135 13.96 16.01 4.40
CA ASP A 135 13.21 17.19 4.83
C ASP A 135 11.83 17.19 4.16
N PRO A 136 10.72 17.24 4.92
CA PRO A 136 9.38 17.29 4.37
C PRO A 136 9.18 18.39 3.31
N LYS A 137 9.86 19.51 3.45
CA LYS A 137 9.82 20.65 2.50
C LYS A 137 10.56 20.37 1.20
N ALA A 138 11.48 19.40 1.19
CA ALA A 138 12.27 19.03 0.01
C ALA A 138 11.61 17.93 -0.80
N VAL A 139 10.57 17.28 -0.28
CA VAL A 139 9.87 16.19 -0.98
C VAL A 139 9.15 16.74 -2.21
N ARG A 140 9.31 16.03 -3.35
CA ARG A 140 8.65 16.40 -4.61
C ARG A 140 8.35 15.17 -5.46
N ILE A 141 7.33 15.28 -6.29
CA ILE A 141 7.04 14.30 -7.34
C ILE A 141 8.23 14.23 -8.30
N GLY A 142 8.59 13.04 -8.73
CA GLY A 142 9.76 12.79 -9.57
C GLY A 142 11.09 12.60 -8.79
N MET A 143 11.08 12.71 -7.45
CA MET A 143 12.25 12.45 -6.62
C MET A 143 12.67 11.00 -6.73
N LYS A 144 13.96 10.76 -6.99
CA LYS A 144 14.54 9.42 -6.97
C LYS A 144 14.82 8.98 -5.54
N VAL A 145 14.42 7.74 -5.24
CA VAL A 145 14.50 7.17 -3.90
C VAL A 145 15.00 5.72 -3.94
N GLN A 146 15.53 5.27 -2.82
CA GLN A 146 16.02 3.89 -2.62
C GLN A 146 15.45 3.33 -1.33
N ALA A 147 15.11 2.05 -1.33
CA ALA A 147 14.64 1.33 -0.15
C ALA A 147 15.76 1.21 0.90
N VAL A 148 15.40 1.47 2.14
CA VAL A 148 16.23 1.18 3.32
C VAL A 148 15.65 -0.06 3.98
N TRP A 149 16.37 -1.15 3.93
CA TRP A 149 15.95 -2.43 4.46
C TRP A 149 16.23 -2.56 5.95
N LYS A 150 15.42 -3.35 6.65
CA LYS A 150 15.78 -3.86 7.98
C LYS A 150 16.99 -4.79 7.88
N PRO A 151 17.76 -4.95 8.97
CA PRO A 151 18.75 -6.03 9.07
C PRO A 151 18.13 -7.39 8.73
N ALA A 152 18.91 -8.29 8.14
CA ALA A 152 18.40 -9.56 7.63
C ALA A 152 17.68 -10.40 8.71
N GLU A 153 18.19 -10.37 9.93
CA GLU A 153 17.67 -11.07 11.10
C GLU A 153 16.32 -10.54 11.60
N GLU A 154 15.99 -9.29 11.28
CA GLU A 154 14.72 -8.64 11.66
C GLU A 154 13.62 -8.79 10.61
N ARG A 155 13.95 -9.34 9.43
CA ARG A 155 12.98 -9.46 8.33
C ARG A 155 12.07 -10.65 8.53
N THR A 156 10.79 -10.43 8.39
CA THR A 156 9.74 -11.42 8.65
C THR A 156 9.00 -11.90 7.41
N GLY A 157 9.20 -11.28 6.26
CA GLY A 157 8.42 -11.49 5.05
C GLY A 157 7.21 -10.56 5.01
N SER A 158 7.42 -9.31 5.26
CA SER A 158 6.41 -8.25 5.27
C SER A 158 6.87 -7.08 4.43
N ILE A 159 5.94 -6.26 3.94
CA ILE A 159 6.27 -4.98 3.31
C ILE A 159 7.03 -4.06 4.28
N LEU A 160 6.84 -4.25 5.57
CA LEU A 160 7.54 -3.54 6.64
C LEU A 160 8.99 -4.01 6.84
N ASP A 161 9.48 -4.98 6.06
CA ASP A 161 10.90 -5.33 5.99
C ASP A 161 11.71 -4.22 5.29
N ILE A 162 11.05 -3.39 4.50
CA ILE A 162 11.53 -2.07 4.10
C ILE A 162 11.18 -1.11 5.23
N LYS A 163 12.15 -0.38 5.76
CA LYS A 163 11.90 0.64 6.80
C LYS A 163 11.20 1.87 6.20
N TYR A 164 11.75 2.37 5.12
CA TYR A 164 11.28 3.52 4.35
C TYR A 164 12.07 3.60 3.04
N PHE A 165 11.68 4.52 2.18
CA PHE A 165 12.50 4.93 1.04
C PHE A 165 13.14 6.28 1.35
N ARG A 166 14.43 6.42 1.04
CA ARG A 166 15.17 7.67 1.20
C ARG A 166 15.58 8.25 -0.16
N PRO A 167 15.75 9.58 -0.26
CA PRO A 167 16.29 10.20 -1.47
C PRO A 167 17.63 9.62 -1.87
N ILE A 168 17.83 9.44 -3.17
CA ILE A 168 19.15 9.17 -3.72
C ILE A 168 19.85 10.51 -3.92
N THR A 169 20.86 10.78 -3.10
CA THR A 169 21.71 11.95 -3.29
C THR A 169 22.64 11.65 -4.46
N ASN A 170 22.46 12.33 -5.58
CA ASN A 170 23.49 12.33 -6.62
C ASN A 170 24.70 13.07 -6.04
N ILE A 171 25.78 12.31 -5.78
CA ILE A 171 27.10 12.86 -5.44
C ILE A 171 27.71 13.45 -6.71
#